data_693756cd874ca564299b6819bcfc06ff
#
_entry.id   693756cd874ca564299b6819bcfc06ff
#
_cell.length_a   1.000
_cell.length_b   1.000
_cell.length_c   1.000
_cell.angle_alpha   90.00
_cell.angle_beta   90.00
_cell.angle_gamma   90.00
#
_symmetry.space_group_name_H-M   'P 1'
#
loop_
_entity.id
_entity.type
_entity.pdbx_description
1 polymer ?
#
loop_
_entity_poly.entity_id
_entity_poly.type
_entity_poly.pdbx_seq_one_letter_code
_entity_poly.pdbx_strand_id
1 'polypeptide(L)'
;MDIIQTIMDVLQYVAMTDTVRPPKGVREAAALGLRLRERQPPSNRAGTPVGLARARDLANGRPVSYATLKRMKAYFDRHEVDKQASGWRPGEEGYPSKGYQAWLLWGGDPGQRWVLSELRQAGLVDKDGVTL
;
A
#
# COMPACT_ATOMS: atom_id res chain seq x y z
N MET A 1 -12.11 30.18 20.19
CA MET A 1 -11.84 28.93 19.44
C MET A 1 -13.10 28.57 18.67
N ASP A 2 -12.94 28.22 17.41
CA ASP A 2 -14.06 27.79 16.58
C ASP A 2 -14.46 26.36 16.95
N ILE A 3 -15.71 26.17 17.37
CA ILE A 3 -16.22 24.84 17.76
C ILE A 3 -16.21 23.88 16.60
N ILE A 4 -16.57 24.35 15.39
CA ILE A 4 -16.59 23.52 14.19
C ILE A 4 -15.19 23.03 13.87
N GLN A 5 -14.18 23.89 13.92
CA GLN A 5 -12.80 23.52 13.69
C GLN A 5 -12.30 22.52 14.72
N THR A 6 -12.67 22.73 16.00
CA THR A 6 -12.31 21.81 17.07
C THR A 6 -12.90 20.41 16.84
N ILE A 7 -14.17 20.33 16.42
CA ILE A 7 -14.83 19.05 16.11
C ILE A 7 -14.11 18.37 14.94
N MET A 8 -13.79 19.10 13.89
CA MET A 8 -13.08 18.54 12.74
C MET A 8 -11.70 18.05 13.11
N ASP A 9 -10.96 18.77 13.96
CA ASP A 9 -9.65 18.35 14.44
C ASP A 9 -9.73 17.05 15.24
N VAL A 10 -10.74 16.92 16.10
CA VAL A 10 -10.98 15.70 16.90
C VAL A 10 -11.31 14.52 15.98
N LEU A 11 -12.20 14.72 15.01
CA LEU A 11 -12.59 13.67 14.07
C LEU A 11 -11.38 13.20 13.25
N GLN A 12 -10.56 14.13 12.79
CA GLN A 12 -9.34 13.81 12.06
C GLN A 12 -8.33 13.05 12.93
N TYR A 13 -8.16 13.47 14.18
CA TYR A 13 -7.29 12.79 15.13
C TYR A 13 -7.75 11.35 15.35
N VAL A 14 -9.05 11.12 15.59
CA VAL A 14 -9.61 9.78 15.77
C VAL A 14 -9.36 8.93 14.54
N ALA A 15 -9.63 9.46 13.33
CA ALA A 15 -9.37 8.74 12.08
C ALA A 15 -7.89 8.36 11.95
N MET A 16 -6.97 9.24 12.36
CA MET A 16 -5.52 8.98 12.25
C MET A 16 -5.03 7.93 13.24
N THR A 17 -5.72 7.76 14.39
CA THR A 17 -5.32 6.78 15.43
C THR A 17 -6.03 5.45 15.28
N ASP A 18 -7.14 5.39 14.54
CA ASP A 18 -7.83 4.13 14.27
C ASP A 18 -6.96 3.23 13.39
N THR A 19 -7.28 1.96 13.43
CA THR A 19 -6.63 0.96 12.57
C THR A 19 -7.68 0.20 11.78
N VAL A 20 -7.28 -0.31 10.62
CA VAL A 20 -8.11 -1.16 9.77
C VAL A 20 -7.33 -2.39 9.37
N ARG A 21 -8.01 -3.50 9.19
CA ARG A 21 -7.37 -4.75 8.80
C ARG A 21 -7.37 -4.90 7.29
N PRO A 22 -6.24 -5.33 6.70
CA PRO A 22 -6.19 -5.55 5.26
C PRO A 22 -7.12 -6.70 4.86
N PRO A 23 -7.91 -6.51 3.79
CA PRO A 23 -8.77 -7.56 3.26
C PRO A 23 -7.95 -8.66 2.58
N LYS A 24 -8.62 -9.78 2.28
CA LYS A 24 -8.00 -10.98 1.73
C LYS A 24 -7.10 -10.72 0.52
N GLY A 25 -7.59 -9.94 -0.46
CA GLY A 25 -6.82 -9.65 -1.68
C GLY A 25 -5.50 -8.93 -1.40
N VAL A 26 -5.50 -8.02 -0.43
CA VAL A 26 -4.30 -7.28 -0.03
C VAL A 26 -3.30 -8.23 0.66
N ARG A 27 -3.79 -9.07 1.57
CA ARG A 27 -2.95 -10.06 2.26
C ARG A 27 -2.32 -11.03 1.27
N GLU A 28 -3.10 -11.51 0.31
CA GLU A 28 -2.63 -12.45 -0.71
C GLU A 28 -1.59 -11.80 -1.63
N ALA A 29 -1.80 -10.55 -2.03
CA ALA A 29 -0.84 -9.82 -2.87
C ALA A 29 0.51 -9.66 -2.15
N ALA A 30 0.48 -9.25 -0.88
CA ALA A 30 1.70 -9.11 -0.10
C ALA A 30 2.42 -10.45 0.07
N ALA A 31 1.68 -11.51 0.37
CA ALA A 31 2.24 -12.86 0.49
C ALA A 31 2.87 -13.34 -0.82
N LEU A 32 2.20 -13.08 -1.95
CA LEU A 32 2.74 -13.41 -3.27
C LEU A 32 4.03 -12.65 -3.53
N GLY A 33 4.07 -11.36 -3.20
CA GLY A 33 5.27 -10.54 -3.35
C GLY A 33 6.46 -11.10 -2.58
N LEU A 34 6.23 -11.54 -1.36
CA LEU A 34 7.27 -12.18 -0.54
C LEU A 34 7.76 -13.48 -1.18
N ARG A 35 6.85 -14.32 -1.67
CA ARG A 35 7.22 -15.58 -2.33
C ARG A 35 8.00 -15.37 -3.62
N LEU A 36 7.54 -14.46 -4.47
CA LEU A 36 8.23 -14.17 -5.74
C LEU A 36 9.62 -13.61 -5.48
N ARG A 37 9.75 -12.73 -4.50
CA ARG A 37 11.04 -12.16 -4.12
C ARG A 37 12.01 -13.25 -3.65
N GLU A 38 11.58 -14.16 -2.81
CA GLU A 38 12.44 -15.24 -2.30
C GLU A 38 12.95 -16.16 -3.39
N ARG A 39 12.18 -16.34 -4.46
CA ARG A 39 12.58 -17.18 -5.61
C ARG A 39 13.57 -16.49 -6.52
N GLN A 40 13.81 -15.19 -6.35
CA GLN A 40 14.73 -14.45 -7.18
C GLN A 40 16.15 -14.57 -6.65
N PRO A 41 17.18 -14.53 -7.54
CA PRO A 41 18.55 -14.38 -7.09
C PRO A 41 18.70 -13.04 -6.34
N PRO A 42 19.66 -12.93 -5.42
CA PRO A 42 19.84 -11.70 -4.63
C PRO A 42 19.92 -10.43 -5.48
N SER A 43 20.49 -10.50 -6.67
CA SER A 43 20.62 -9.35 -7.57
C SER A 43 19.28 -8.86 -8.12
N ASN A 44 18.22 -9.68 -8.07
CA ASN A 44 16.90 -9.32 -8.57
C ASN A 44 15.84 -9.32 -7.47
N ARG A 45 16.23 -9.19 -6.21
CA ARG A 45 15.28 -9.09 -5.10
C ARG A 45 14.93 -7.64 -4.83
N ALA A 46 13.63 -7.36 -4.83
CA ALA A 46 13.10 -6.06 -4.46
C ALA A 46 12.95 -5.93 -2.96
N GLY A 47 12.70 -4.71 -2.53
CA GLY A 47 12.27 -4.40 -1.18
C GLY A 47 13.37 -3.81 -0.32
N THR A 48 12.99 -2.75 0.36
CA THR A 48 13.75 -2.16 1.45
C THR A 48 13.38 -2.87 2.76
N PRO A 49 14.15 -2.71 3.84
CA PRO A 49 13.73 -3.23 5.14
C PRO A 49 12.32 -2.77 5.57
N VAL A 50 11.98 -1.51 5.27
CA VAL A 50 10.64 -0.97 5.57
C VAL A 50 9.57 -1.67 4.73
N GLY A 51 9.80 -1.82 3.42
CA GLY A 51 8.84 -2.50 2.54
C GLY A 51 8.64 -3.96 2.90
N LEU A 52 9.70 -4.67 3.30
CA LEU A 52 9.59 -6.07 3.73
C LEU A 52 8.81 -6.21 5.04
N ALA A 53 9.06 -5.32 6.01
CA ALA A 53 8.31 -5.32 7.27
C ALA A 53 6.83 -5.04 7.00
N ARG A 54 6.53 -4.10 6.11
CA ARG A 54 5.16 -3.79 5.70
C ARG A 54 4.48 -5.00 5.05
N ALA A 55 5.19 -5.67 4.15
CA ALA A 55 4.65 -6.84 3.46
C ALA A 55 4.30 -7.97 4.43
N ARG A 56 5.16 -8.22 5.41
CA ARG A 56 4.90 -9.24 6.43
C ARG A 56 3.69 -8.89 7.27
N ASP A 57 3.54 -7.63 7.67
CA ASP A 57 2.37 -7.18 8.43
C ASP A 57 1.09 -7.33 7.61
N LEU A 58 1.10 -6.93 6.34
CA LEU A 58 -0.06 -7.07 5.46
C LEU A 58 -0.42 -8.54 5.25
N ALA A 59 0.56 -9.38 4.94
CA ALA A 59 0.34 -10.81 4.71
C ALA A 59 -0.24 -11.51 5.95
N ASN A 60 0.15 -11.07 7.14
CA ASN A 60 -0.33 -11.60 8.41
C ASN A 60 -1.65 -10.96 8.87
N GLY A 61 -2.22 -10.05 8.10
CA GLY A 61 -3.49 -9.42 8.42
C GLY A 61 -3.44 -8.48 9.62
N ARG A 62 -2.29 -7.95 9.95
CA ARG A 62 -2.15 -7.04 11.10
C ARG A 62 -2.86 -5.72 10.83
N PRO A 63 -3.44 -5.10 11.88
CA PRO A 63 -4.08 -3.80 11.73
C PRO A 63 -3.12 -2.74 11.21
N VAL A 64 -3.62 -1.88 10.34
CA VAL A 64 -2.86 -0.81 9.69
C VAL A 64 -3.43 0.53 10.13
N SER A 65 -2.58 1.45 10.56
CA SER A 65 -2.99 2.80 10.93
C SER A 65 -3.26 3.66 9.70
N TYR A 66 -4.05 4.71 9.86
CA TYR A 66 -4.29 5.66 8.77
C TYR A 66 -3.03 6.41 8.35
N ALA A 67 -2.10 6.65 9.28
CA ALA A 67 -0.79 7.19 8.93
C ALA A 67 -0.05 6.27 7.96
N THR A 68 -0.11 4.96 8.20
CA THR A 68 0.47 3.96 7.31
C THR A 68 -0.26 3.91 5.97
N LEU A 69 -1.60 3.98 5.97
CA LEU A 69 -2.37 4.04 4.72
C LEU A 69 -1.95 5.23 3.86
N LYS A 70 -1.68 6.39 4.46
CA LYS A 70 -1.17 7.55 3.72
C LYS A 70 0.19 7.28 3.09
N ARG A 71 1.08 6.60 3.80
CA ARG A 71 2.39 6.20 3.25
C ARG A 71 2.24 5.22 2.10
N MET A 72 1.31 4.28 2.23
CA MET A 72 1.01 3.32 1.16
C MET A 72 0.47 4.03 -0.08
N LYS A 73 -0.44 4.99 0.11
CA LYS A 73 -0.95 5.81 -0.99
C LYS A 73 0.18 6.53 -1.70
N ALA A 74 1.07 7.17 -0.95
CA ALA A 74 2.21 7.88 -1.52
C ALA A 74 3.12 6.93 -2.33
N TYR A 75 3.33 5.72 -1.85
CA TYR A 75 4.07 4.70 -2.58
C TYR A 75 3.39 4.38 -3.92
N PHE A 76 2.09 4.07 -3.90
CA PHE A 76 1.36 3.72 -5.12
C PHE A 76 1.34 4.88 -6.12
N ASP A 77 1.15 6.12 -5.64
CA ASP A 77 1.16 7.30 -6.51
C ASP A 77 2.50 7.46 -7.24
N ARG A 78 3.61 7.27 -6.52
CA ARG A 78 4.95 7.41 -7.11
C ARG A 78 5.30 6.29 -8.06
N HIS A 79 4.82 5.07 -7.79
CA HIS A 79 5.26 3.86 -8.49
C HIS A 79 4.27 3.32 -9.52
N GLU A 80 3.14 4.00 -9.72
CA GLU A 80 2.18 3.62 -10.76
C GLU A 80 2.85 3.52 -12.13
N VAL A 81 3.80 4.40 -12.41
CA VAL A 81 4.56 4.44 -13.66
C VAL A 81 5.37 3.16 -13.88
N ASP A 82 5.74 2.46 -12.84
CA ASP A 82 6.53 1.23 -12.94
C ASP A 82 5.80 0.11 -13.70
N LYS A 83 4.46 0.21 -13.81
CA LYS A 83 3.66 -0.73 -14.59
C LYS A 83 4.00 -0.72 -16.08
N GLN A 84 4.59 0.36 -16.55
CA GLN A 84 4.97 0.53 -17.96
C GLN A 84 6.30 -0.14 -18.31
N ALA A 85 7.10 -0.49 -17.30
CA ALA A 85 8.41 -1.10 -17.51
C ALA A 85 8.30 -2.60 -17.84
N SER A 86 9.26 -3.13 -18.58
CA SER A 86 9.33 -4.56 -18.88
C SER A 86 9.50 -5.39 -17.61
N GLY A 87 8.93 -6.59 -17.62
CA GLY A 87 9.03 -7.51 -16.48
C GLY A 87 7.90 -7.38 -15.49
N TRP A 88 6.91 -6.55 -15.78
CA TRP A 88 5.72 -6.41 -14.95
C TRP A 88 4.76 -7.59 -15.11
N ARG A 89 4.64 -8.14 -16.31
CA ARG A 89 3.70 -9.22 -16.63
C ARG A 89 4.43 -10.51 -16.98
N PRO A 90 3.81 -11.67 -16.66
CA PRO A 90 4.38 -12.96 -17.08
C PRO A 90 4.65 -12.97 -18.58
N GLY A 91 5.79 -13.55 -18.98
CA GLY A 91 6.22 -13.62 -20.36
C GLY A 91 7.04 -12.43 -20.82
N GLU A 92 7.08 -11.34 -20.07
CA GLU A 92 7.96 -10.21 -20.38
C GLU A 92 9.37 -10.47 -19.90
N GLU A 93 10.35 -9.91 -20.60
CA GLU A 93 11.74 -10.01 -20.19
C GLU A 93 11.94 -9.37 -18.82
N GLY A 94 12.63 -10.09 -17.95
CA GLY A 94 12.90 -9.63 -16.58
C GLY A 94 11.77 -9.87 -15.59
N TYR A 95 10.73 -10.58 -15.98
CA TYR A 95 9.65 -10.90 -15.04
C TYR A 95 10.12 -11.92 -13.98
N PRO A 96 9.76 -11.73 -12.69
CA PRO A 96 9.10 -10.55 -12.12
C PRO A 96 10.12 -9.44 -11.85
N SER A 97 9.88 -8.26 -12.40
CA SER A 97 10.76 -7.12 -12.18
C SER A 97 10.79 -6.73 -10.70
N LYS A 98 11.83 -6.01 -10.31
CA LYS A 98 11.89 -5.46 -8.94
C LYS A 98 10.71 -4.54 -8.67
N GLY A 99 10.30 -3.75 -9.65
CA GLY A 99 9.13 -2.87 -9.51
C GLY A 99 7.86 -3.65 -9.25
N TYR A 100 7.62 -4.74 -9.96
CA TYR A 100 6.45 -5.58 -9.74
C TYR A 100 6.48 -6.26 -8.37
N GLN A 101 7.63 -6.81 -7.99
CA GLN A 101 7.79 -7.41 -6.66
C GLN A 101 7.47 -6.40 -5.56
N ALA A 102 8.03 -5.18 -5.65
CA ALA A 102 7.79 -4.12 -4.68
C ALA A 102 6.32 -3.72 -4.63
N TRP A 103 5.67 -3.59 -5.78
CA TRP A 103 4.24 -3.27 -5.87
C TRP A 103 3.40 -4.28 -5.08
N LEU A 104 3.69 -5.56 -5.24
CA LEU A 104 3.00 -6.63 -4.49
C LEU A 104 3.29 -6.56 -3.01
N LEU A 105 4.55 -6.26 -2.62
CA LEU A 105 4.92 -6.14 -1.20
C LEU A 105 4.11 -5.08 -0.48
N TRP A 106 3.73 -4.01 -1.18
CA TRP A 106 2.90 -2.93 -0.64
C TRP A 106 1.40 -3.22 -0.73
N GLY A 107 1.01 -4.39 -1.22
CA GLY A 107 -0.38 -4.83 -1.28
C GLY A 107 -0.95 -5.02 -2.69
N GLY A 108 -0.19 -4.71 -3.73
CA GLY A 108 -0.63 -4.86 -5.12
C GLY A 108 -1.78 -3.94 -5.49
N ASP A 109 -2.41 -4.19 -6.63
CA ASP A 109 -3.61 -3.45 -7.05
C ASP A 109 -4.73 -3.50 -6.02
N PRO A 110 -4.99 -4.65 -5.36
CA PRO A 110 -5.97 -4.66 -4.26
C PRO A 110 -5.61 -3.70 -3.13
N GLY A 111 -4.32 -3.57 -2.81
CA GLY A 111 -3.84 -2.64 -1.79
C GLY A 111 -4.08 -1.20 -2.16
N GLN A 112 -3.82 -0.84 -3.42
CA GLN A 112 -4.08 0.51 -3.91
C GLN A 112 -5.56 0.87 -3.78
N ARG A 113 -6.44 -0.01 -4.23
CA ARG A 113 -7.90 0.21 -4.13
C ARG A 113 -8.37 0.31 -2.69
N TRP A 114 -7.89 -0.57 -1.84
CA TRP A 114 -8.25 -0.61 -0.43
C TRP A 114 -7.83 0.68 0.30
N VAL A 115 -6.59 1.10 0.10
CA VAL A 115 -6.06 2.32 0.73
C VAL A 115 -6.88 3.54 0.34
N LEU A 116 -7.18 3.68 -0.95
CA LEU A 116 -8.01 4.81 -1.44
C LEU A 116 -9.41 4.78 -0.83
N SER A 117 -10.03 3.60 -0.75
CA SER A 117 -11.35 3.44 -0.17
C SER A 117 -11.37 3.85 1.30
N GLU A 118 -10.41 3.36 2.08
CA GLU A 118 -10.32 3.68 3.51
C GLU A 118 -10.06 5.16 3.75
N LEU A 119 -9.15 5.76 2.98
CA LEU A 119 -8.83 7.17 3.12
C LEU A 119 -10.01 8.07 2.71
N ARG A 120 -10.77 7.69 1.67
CA ARG A 120 -11.98 8.41 1.28
C ARG A 120 -13.04 8.35 2.38
N GLN A 121 -13.29 7.17 2.94
CA GLN A 121 -14.26 6.99 4.01
C GLN A 121 -13.89 7.80 5.25
N ALA A 122 -12.60 7.96 5.51
CA ALA A 122 -12.11 8.75 6.64
C ALA A 122 -12.05 10.27 6.34
N GLY A 123 -12.37 10.68 5.10
CA GLY A 123 -12.30 12.08 4.71
C GLY A 123 -10.89 12.64 4.55
N LEU A 124 -9.90 11.76 4.35
CA LEU A 124 -8.49 12.17 4.23
C LEU A 124 -8.03 12.35 2.79
N VAL A 125 -8.83 11.91 1.83
CA VAL A 125 -8.66 12.21 0.40
C VAL A 125 -10.04 12.55 -0.16
N ASP A 126 -10.05 13.30 -1.27
CA ASP A 126 -11.31 13.63 -1.95
C ASP A 126 -11.79 12.49 -2.86
N LYS A 127 -12.90 12.72 -3.57
CA LYS A 127 -13.48 11.73 -4.48
C LYS A 127 -12.52 11.30 -5.61
N ASP A 128 -11.57 12.17 -5.95
CA ASP A 128 -10.60 11.90 -7.01
C ASP A 128 -9.30 11.31 -6.46
N GLY A 129 -9.25 11.03 -5.13
CA GLY A 129 -8.08 10.44 -4.48
C GLY A 129 -6.99 11.46 -4.15
N VAL A 130 -7.29 12.76 -4.21
CA VAL A 130 -6.33 13.81 -3.87
C VAL A 130 -6.34 14.03 -2.36
N THR A 131 -5.16 14.04 -1.76
CA THR A 131 -5.00 14.26 -0.32
C THR A 131 -5.52 15.62 0.09
N LEU A 132 -6.33 15.62 1.12
CA LEU A 132 -6.91 16.85 1.69
C LEU A 132 -5.99 17.46 2.74
#